data_50b11ecfd3a0ae61b4a68d2149208f9b
#
_entry.id   50b11ecfd3a0ae61b4a68d2149208f9b
#
_cell.length_a   1.000
_cell.length_b   1.000
_cell.length_c   1.000
_cell.angle_alpha   90.00
_cell.angle_beta   90.00
_cell.angle_gamma   90.00
#
_symmetry.space_group_name_H-M   'P 1'
#
loop_
_entity.id
_entity.type
_entity.pdbx_description
1 polymer ?
#
loop_
_entity_poly.entity_id
_entity_poly.type
_entity_poly.pdbx_seq_one_letter_code
_entity_poly.pdbx_strand_id
1 'polypeptide(L)'
;MQININTDKTIERHQGLDDHVQSVVGAAVQRFREHITRVEVHLSDENSQKSADGGNRCLLEARVTGYQPIAVSDHNVSLHQAISGASDKLKRAIDSALGRLHDKKLHATPTLIDEADEVNE
;
A
#
# COMPACT_ATOMS: atom_id res chain seq x y z
N MET A 1 12.33 -7.36 -2.22
CA MET A 1 10.94 -6.92 -2.37
C MET A 1 10.51 -7.10 -3.81
N GLN A 2 9.33 -7.60 -4.01
CA GLN A 2 8.78 -7.89 -5.33
C GLN A 2 7.50 -7.10 -5.54
N ILE A 3 7.36 -6.49 -6.72
CA ILE A 3 6.14 -5.76 -7.08
C ILE A 3 5.50 -6.51 -8.25
N ASN A 4 4.31 -7.04 -8.00
CA ASN A 4 3.56 -7.80 -9.00
C ASN A 4 2.38 -6.96 -9.48
N ILE A 5 2.25 -6.83 -10.79
CA ILE A 5 1.22 -6.00 -11.39
C ILE A 5 0.16 -6.89 -12.00
N ASN A 6 -1.08 -6.68 -11.57
CA ASN A 6 -2.25 -7.43 -12.04
C ASN A 6 -3.23 -6.45 -12.68
N THR A 7 -3.63 -6.72 -13.89
CA THR A 7 -4.62 -5.90 -14.58
C THR A 7 -5.75 -6.80 -15.05
N ASP A 8 -6.96 -6.24 -15.10
CA ASP A 8 -8.06 -6.95 -15.71
C ASP A 8 -8.22 -6.51 -17.17
N LYS A 9 -9.28 -6.98 -17.82
CA LYS A 9 -9.47 -6.72 -19.25
C LYS A 9 -9.82 -5.25 -19.54
N THR A 10 -10.14 -4.46 -18.54
CA THR A 10 -10.47 -3.05 -18.75
C THR A 10 -9.23 -2.18 -18.88
N ILE A 11 -8.06 -2.70 -18.58
CA ILE A 11 -6.80 -1.96 -18.60
C ILE A 11 -5.96 -2.45 -19.76
N GLU A 12 -5.52 -1.52 -20.60
CA GLU A 12 -4.57 -1.84 -21.66
C GLU A 12 -3.16 -1.78 -21.08
N ARG A 13 -2.60 -2.97 -20.85
CA ARG A 13 -1.28 -3.06 -20.22
C ARG A 13 -0.20 -2.91 -21.26
N HIS A 14 0.82 -2.10 -20.93
CA HIS A 14 1.96 -1.88 -21.80
C HIS A 14 3.18 -1.56 -20.94
N GLN A 15 4.35 -1.56 -21.57
CA GLN A 15 5.59 -1.38 -20.82
C GLN A 15 5.65 -0.06 -20.06
N GLY A 16 5.13 1.00 -20.66
CA GLY A 16 5.12 2.31 -20.00
C GLY A 16 4.33 2.28 -18.70
N LEU A 17 3.21 1.55 -18.68
CA LEU A 17 2.42 1.42 -17.47
C LEU A 17 3.19 0.63 -16.40
N ASP A 18 3.80 -0.48 -16.79
CA ASP A 18 4.60 -1.28 -15.88
C ASP A 18 5.74 -0.45 -15.28
N ASP A 19 6.43 0.33 -16.11
CA ASP A 19 7.53 1.17 -15.66
C ASP A 19 7.04 2.24 -14.67
N HIS A 20 5.89 2.83 -14.97
CA HIS A 20 5.31 3.84 -14.09
C HIS A 20 4.97 3.26 -12.72
N VAL A 21 4.34 2.08 -12.71
CA VAL A 21 3.99 1.41 -11.46
C VAL A 21 5.23 1.06 -10.65
N GLN A 22 6.24 0.46 -11.30
CA GLN A 22 7.47 0.12 -10.61
C GLN A 22 8.12 1.35 -10.00
N SER A 23 8.13 2.44 -10.74
CA SER A 23 8.75 3.68 -10.28
C SER A 23 7.99 4.30 -9.10
N VAL A 24 6.69 4.48 -9.25
CA VAL A 24 5.88 5.20 -8.26
C VAL A 24 5.69 4.37 -6.99
N VAL A 25 5.30 3.11 -7.15
CA VAL A 25 5.08 2.23 -6.00
C VAL A 25 6.41 1.93 -5.33
N GLY A 26 7.45 1.66 -6.11
CA GLY A 26 8.77 1.38 -5.58
C GLY A 26 9.30 2.54 -4.74
N ALA A 27 9.15 3.76 -5.23
CA ALA A 27 9.59 4.94 -4.49
C ALA A 27 8.81 5.11 -3.19
N ALA A 28 7.51 4.83 -3.22
CA ALA A 28 6.66 5.01 -2.05
C ALA A 28 7.04 4.07 -0.91
N VAL A 29 7.51 2.86 -1.22
CA VAL A 29 7.81 1.86 -0.20
C VAL A 29 9.31 1.65 0.00
N GLN A 30 10.15 2.43 -0.66
CA GLN A 30 11.60 2.23 -0.65
C GLN A 30 12.19 2.19 0.75
N ARG A 31 11.76 3.08 1.63
CA ARG A 31 12.31 3.14 2.97
C ARG A 31 11.87 1.98 3.86
N PHE A 32 10.85 1.24 3.42
CA PHE A 32 10.31 0.10 4.17
C PHE A 32 10.71 -1.24 3.57
N ARG A 33 11.60 -1.25 2.57
CA ARG A 33 11.86 -2.43 1.76
C ARG A 33 12.36 -3.63 2.58
N GLU A 34 12.99 -3.37 3.71
CA GLU A 34 13.47 -4.45 4.57
C GLU A 34 12.34 -5.15 5.32
N HIS A 35 11.18 -4.50 5.39
CA HIS A 35 10.02 -5.01 6.09
C HIS A 35 8.96 -5.55 5.15
N ILE A 36 9.12 -5.33 3.85
CA ILE A 36 8.12 -5.71 2.86
C ILE A 36 8.69 -6.79 1.96
N THR A 37 7.97 -7.91 1.86
CA THR A 37 8.37 -9.00 0.99
C THR A 37 7.79 -8.84 -0.40
N ARG A 38 6.59 -8.29 -0.51
CA ARG A 38 5.89 -8.21 -1.78
C ARG A 38 4.81 -7.13 -1.76
N VAL A 39 4.61 -6.48 -2.90
CA VAL A 39 3.48 -5.58 -3.11
C VAL A 39 2.71 -6.10 -4.32
N GLU A 40 1.41 -6.35 -4.13
CA GLU A 40 0.51 -6.71 -5.23
C GLU A 40 -0.21 -5.46 -5.69
N VAL A 41 -0.16 -5.21 -6.98
CA VAL A 41 -0.81 -4.04 -7.58
C VAL A 41 -1.96 -4.55 -8.44
N HIS A 42 -3.17 -4.06 -8.20
CA HIS A 42 -4.35 -4.42 -8.98
C HIS A 42 -4.93 -3.17 -9.61
N LEU A 43 -4.98 -3.16 -10.93
CA LEU A 43 -5.45 -2.01 -11.70
C LEU A 43 -6.71 -2.37 -12.47
N SER A 44 -7.69 -1.49 -12.42
CA SER A 44 -8.94 -1.69 -13.16
C SER A 44 -9.57 -0.34 -13.49
N ASP A 45 -10.43 -0.35 -14.51
CA ASP A 45 -11.26 0.79 -14.85
C ASP A 45 -12.71 0.37 -14.64
N GLU A 46 -13.21 0.63 -13.44
CA GLU A 46 -14.48 0.06 -13.02
C GLU A 46 -15.68 0.77 -13.64
N ASN A 47 -15.58 2.06 -13.90
CA ASN A 47 -16.73 2.77 -14.42
C ASN A 47 -16.34 4.15 -14.93
N SER A 48 -15.62 4.19 -16.02
CA SER A 48 -15.11 5.43 -16.56
C SER A 48 -16.20 6.37 -17.06
N GLN A 49 -17.44 5.88 -17.21
CA GLN A 49 -18.50 6.68 -17.79
C GLN A 49 -19.43 7.34 -16.80
N LYS A 50 -19.51 6.83 -15.60
CA LYS A 50 -20.54 7.26 -14.64
C LYS A 50 -20.00 7.92 -13.40
N SER A 51 -18.75 7.70 -13.08
CA SER A 51 -18.20 8.20 -11.83
C SER A 51 -17.60 9.58 -12.01
N ALA A 52 -18.04 10.53 -11.21
CA ALA A 52 -17.45 11.86 -11.19
C ALA A 52 -16.01 11.82 -10.70
N ASP A 53 -15.69 10.82 -9.89
CA ASP A 53 -14.34 10.63 -9.35
C ASP A 53 -13.42 9.89 -10.32
N GLY A 54 -13.98 9.41 -11.42
CA GLY A 54 -13.24 8.57 -12.34
C GLY A 54 -13.37 7.09 -11.97
N GLY A 55 -13.25 6.23 -12.97
CA GLY A 55 -13.40 4.80 -12.79
C GLY A 55 -12.09 4.06 -12.61
N ASN A 56 -10.97 4.74 -12.77
CA ASN A 56 -9.67 4.12 -12.66
C ASN A 56 -9.35 3.82 -11.20
N ARG A 57 -9.07 2.57 -10.92
CA ARG A 57 -8.84 2.12 -9.55
C ARG A 57 -7.48 1.47 -9.44
N CYS A 58 -6.77 1.80 -8.37
CA CYS A 58 -5.53 1.13 -8.01
C CYS A 58 -5.68 0.58 -6.60
N LEU A 59 -5.53 -0.73 -6.46
CA LEU A 59 -5.50 -1.40 -5.17
C LEU A 59 -4.09 -1.89 -4.94
N LEU A 60 -3.51 -1.54 -3.80
CA LEU A 60 -2.17 -2.00 -3.42
C LEU A 60 -2.27 -2.82 -2.15
N GLU A 61 -1.64 -3.98 -2.17
CA GLU A 61 -1.57 -4.84 -0.99
C GLU A 61 -0.11 -5.15 -0.71
N ALA A 62 0.37 -4.72 0.45
CA ALA A 62 1.75 -4.95 0.86
C ALA A 62 1.83 -6.07 1.89
N ARG A 63 2.72 -7.02 1.66
CA ARG A 63 3.01 -8.09 2.62
C ARG A 63 4.15 -7.63 3.50
N VAL A 64 3.85 -7.40 4.77
CA VAL A 64 4.79 -6.84 5.74
C VAL A 64 5.20 -7.94 6.72
N THR A 65 6.51 -8.11 6.87
CA THR A 65 7.06 -9.12 7.76
C THR A 65 6.63 -8.84 9.19
N GLY A 66 6.04 -9.83 9.85
CA GLY A 66 5.63 -9.71 11.24
C GLY A 66 4.35 -8.94 11.45
N TYR A 67 3.61 -8.65 10.38
CA TYR A 67 2.37 -7.91 10.46
C TYR A 67 1.41 -8.47 9.40
N GLN A 68 0.11 -8.24 9.59
CA GLN A 68 -0.86 -8.67 8.58
C GLN A 68 -0.73 -7.80 7.32
N PRO A 69 -1.16 -8.30 6.18
CA PRO A 69 -1.07 -7.51 4.93
C PRO A 69 -1.82 -6.19 5.05
N ILE A 70 -1.26 -5.18 4.42
CA ILE A 70 -1.84 -3.84 4.43
C ILE A 70 -2.36 -3.54 3.03
N ALA A 71 -3.66 -3.25 2.91
CA ALA A 71 -4.29 -2.96 1.64
C ALA A 71 -4.84 -1.55 1.63
N VAL A 72 -4.62 -0.84 0.53
CA VAL A 72 -5.18 0.49 0.30
C VAL A 72 -5.66 0.57 -1.13
N SER A 73 -6.56 1.50 -1.41
CA SER A 73 -7.01 1.72 -2.78
C SER A 73 -7.29 3.19 -3.03
N ASP A 74 -7.29 3.55 -4.30
CA ASP A 74 -7.61 4.90 -4.72
C ASP A 74 -8.33 4.85 -6.05
N HIS A 75 -9.28 5.74 -6.24
CA HIS A 75 -10.00 5.94 -7.51
C HIS A 75 -9.68 7.33 -8.02
N ASN A 76 -9.50 7.43 -9.33
CA ASN A 76 -9.20 8.75 -9.90
C ASN A 76 -9.62 8.81 -11.36
N VAL A 77 -9.56 10.02 -11.91
CA VAL A 77 -9.92 10.24 -13.31
C VAL A 77 -8.88 9.67 -14.26
N SER A 78 -7.64 9.51 -13.81
CA SER A 78 -6.61 8.85 -14.62
C SER A 78 -5.99 7.71 -13.82
N LEU A 79 -5.50 6.72 -14.55
CA LEU A 79 -4.86 5.58 -13.92
C LEU A 79 -3.58 6.00 -13.20
N HIS A 80 -2.82 6.91 -13.80
CA HIS A 80 -1.58 7.41 -13.18
C HIS A 80 -1.86 8.09 -11.85
N GLN A 81 -2.94 8.88 -11.78
CA GLN A 81 -3.32 9.54 -10.54
C GLN A 81 -3.79 8.55 -9.49
N ALA A 82 -4.52 7.50 -9.92
CA ALA A 82 -4.95 6.45 -9.00
C ALA A 82 -3.75 5.71 -8.41
N ILE A 83 -2.75 5.43 -9.23
CA ILE A 83 -1.52 4.78 -8.77
C ILE A 83 -0.78 5.67 -7.76
N SER A 84 -0.65 6.95 -8.06
CA SER A 84 0.03 7.88 -7.15
C SER A 84 -0.73 8.04 -5.84
N GLY A 85 -2.06 8.17 -5.92
CA GLY A 85 -2.87 8.31 -4.72
C GLY A 85 -2.83 7.08 -3.83
N ALA A 86 -2.93 5.90 -4.43
CA ALA A 86 -2.83 4.65 -3.68
C ALA A 86 -1.44 4.50 -3.07
N SER A 87 -0.40 4.88 -3.79
CA SER A 87 0.97 4.79 -3.29
C SER A 87 1.18 5.67 -2.06
N ASP A 88 0.64 6.88 -2.09
CA ASP A 88 0.71 7.77 -0.92
C ASP A 88 -0.03 7.17 0.28
N LYS A 89 -1.20 6.59 0.03
CA LYS A 89 -1.97 5.94 1.10
C LYS A 89 -1.20 4.76 1.68
N LEU A 90 -0.57 3.97 0.82
CA LEU A 90 0.20 2.81 1.25
C LEU A 90 1.38 3.23 2.11
N LYS A 91 2.10 4.26 1.68
CA LYS A 91 3.25 4.77 2.43
C LYS A 91 2.83 5.16 3.85
N ARG A 92 1.74 5.90 3.97
CA ARG A 92 1.25 6.33 5.29
C ARG A 92 0.77 5.15 6.13
N ALA A 93 0.10 4.18 5.48
CA ALA A 93 -0.42 3.02 6.20
C ALA A 93 0.71 2.16 6.74
N ILE A 94 1.76 1.94 5.94
CA ILE A 94 2.92 1.17 6.38
C ILE A 94 3.65 1.89 7.51
N ASP A 95 3.84 3.19 7.35
CA ASP A 95 4.53 3.98 8.37
C ASP A 95 3.81 3.88 9.71
N SER A 96 2.48 4.00 9.69
CA SER A 96 1.67 3.86 10.90
C SER A 96 1.76 2.46 11.48
N ALA A 97 1.70 1.44 10.62
CA ALA A 97 1.74 0.05 11.08
C ALA A 97 3.08 -0.29 11.72
N LEU A 98 4.18 0.14 11.10
CA LEU A 98 5.51 -0.10 11.64
C LEU A 98 5.76 0.70 12.90
N GLY A 99 5.20 1.90 12.99
CA GLY A 99 5.26 2.68 14.21
C GLY A 99 4.57 1.99 15.37
N ARG A 100 3.36 1.45 15.13
CA ARG A 100 2.63 0.70 16.15
C ARG A 100 3.37 -0.57 16.55
N LEU A 101 3.97 -1.26 15.60
CA LEU A 101 4.71 -2.47 15.88
C LEU A 101 5.95 -2.17 16.73
N HIS A 102 6.63 -1.09 16.42
CA HIS A 102 7.79 -0.65 17.19
C HIS A 102 7.38 -0.30 18.62
N ASP A 103 6.30 0.45 18.79
CA ASP A 103 5.79 0.80 20.10
C ASP A 103 5.43 -0.44 20.92
N LYS A 104 4.81 -1.41 20.27
CA LYS A 104 4.45 -2.65 20.94
C LYS A 104 5.68 -3.39 21.44
N LYS A 105 6.74 -3.40 20.66
CA LYS A 105 7.99 -4.02 21.10
C LYS A 105 8.60 -3.31 22.29
N LEU A 106 8.55 -2.00 22.29
CA LEU A 106 9.05 -1.22 23.41
C LEU A 106 8.26 -1.50 24.67
N HIS A 107 6.96 -1.60 24.56
CA HIS A 107 6.10 -1.85 25.71
C HIS A 107 6.12 -3.29 26.15
N ALA A 108 6.63 -4.18 25.34
CA ALA A 108 6.76 -5.58 25.70
C ALA A 108 8.00 -5.88 26.54
N THR A 109 8.87 -4.92 26.72
CA THR A 109 10.03 -5.15 27.59
C THR A 109 9.57 -5.30 29.02
N PRO A 110 10.23 -6.16 29.81
CA PRO A 110 9.73 -6.54 31.12
C PRO A 110 9.66 -5.43 32.15
N THR A 111 10.00 -4.33 31.80
CA THR A 111 9.79 -3.26 32.74
C THR A 111 8.35 -2.95 32.94
N LEU A 112 7.71 -3.40 32.82
CA LEU A 112 6.63 -2.94 32.91
C LEU A 112 5.37 -3.11 32.99
N ILE A 113 5.27 -2.91 33.14
CA ILE A 113 4.31 -2.82 33.25
C ILE A 113 3.24 -2.68 32.87
N ASP A 114 3.22 -2.75 32.76
CA ASP A 114 2.35 -2.43 32.46
C ASP A 114 1.38 -2.35 32.08
N GLU A 115 1.08 -2.40 32.26
CA GLU A 115 0.39 -2.23 31.88
C GLU A 115 -0.28 -1.70 31.29
N ALA A 116 -0.10 -1.41 31.32
CA ALA A 116 -0.55 -0.79 30.83
C ALA A 116 -1.06 -0.69 29.95
N ASP A 117 -0.68 -1.07 29.59
CA ASP A 117 -0.89 -0.86 28.82
C ASP A 117 -1.69 -0.95 28.23
N GLU A 118 -2.04 -1.14 28.48
CA GLU A 118 -2.53 -1.08 27.91
C GLU A 118 -2.91 -0.52 27.18
N VAL A 119 -2.55 -0.26 26.99
CA VAL A 119 -2.66 0.42 26.39
C VAL A 119 -2.85 0.46 25.40
N ASN A 120 -2.77 0.11 24.97
CA ASN A 120 -2.77 0.17 24.19
C ASN A 120 -3.16 0.23 23.39
N GLU A 121 -3.28 0.23 22.94
CA GLU A 121 -3.36 0.40 22.27
C GLU A 121 -3.44 0.48 21.84
#